data_d3e69544bb1623f18eddd00c055abd12
#
_entry.id   d3e69544bb1623f18eddd00c055abd12
#
_cell.length_a   1.000
_cell.length_b   1.000
_cell.length_c   1.000
_cell.angle_alpha   90.00
_cell.angle_beta   90.00
_cell.angle_gamma   90.00
#
_symmetry.space_group_name_H-M   'P 1'
#
loop_
_entity.id
_entity.type
_entity.pdbx_description
1 polymer ?
#
loop_
_entity_poly.entity_id
_entity_poly.type
_entity_poly.pdbx_seq_one_letter_code
_entity_poly.pdbx_strand_id
1 'polypeptide(L)'
;VAVASFTLAVDRDYAAQGAEKETDFVDIVAWRSTAEFVSKYFTKGRMAVVSGRLQIRNWQDKEGNKRRSAEVVADNVYFGDSKRDSADGSFNQSQGYAQSFNQVPQQQPAYQAPQNVSAAPSDFSMLSDDDPDLPF
;
A
#
# COMPACT_ATOMS: atom_id res chain seq x y z
N VAL A 1 16.07 -23.98 -9.05
CA VAL A 1 15.06 -22.89 -9.04
C VAL A 1 15.15 -22.21 -7.69
N ALA A 2 15.28 -20.87 -7.69
CA ALA A 2 15.34 -20.08 -6.47
C ALA A 2 13.97 -20.09 -5.76
N VAL A 3 13.99 -20.31 -4.44
CA VAL A 3 12.83 -20.26 -3.56
C VAL A 3 13.21 -19.47 -2.32
N ALA A 4 12.35 -18.53 -1.92
CA ALA A 4 12.47 -17.81 -0.66
C ALA A 4 11.19 -17.95 0.14
N SER A 5 11.34 -18.26 1.43
CA SER A 5 10.21 -18.31 2.37
C SER A 5 10.45 -17.30 3.47
N PHE A 6 9.41 -16.55 3.80
CA PHE A 6 9.45 -15.56 4.87
C PHE A 6 8.05 -15.38 5.47
N THR A 7 7.99 -14.81 6.65
CA THR A 7 6.73 -14.52 7.32
C THR A 7 6.45 -13.02 7.26
N LEU A 8 5.26 -12.66 6.81
CA LEU A 8 4.76 -11.30 6.77
C LEU A 8 3.90 -11.05 8.02
N ALA A 9 4.23 -10.03 8.78
CA ALA A 9 3.41 -9.55 9.88
C ALA A 9 2.43 -8.50 9.37
N VAL A 10 1.13 -8.75 9.53
CA VAL A 10 0.06 -7.87 9.09
C VAL A 10 -0.79 -7.47 10.29
N ASP A 11 -0.79 -6.19 10.60
CA ASP A 11 -1.63 -5.69 11.68
C ASP A 11 -3.08 -5.63 11.24
N ARG A 12 -3.99 -6.04 12.11
CA ARG A 12 -5.42 -5.92 11.87
C ARG A 12 -5.86 -4.47 11.95
N ASP A 13 -6.69 -4.04 11.02
CA ASP A 13 -7.19 -2.66 10.97
C ASP A 13 -8.10 -2.34 12.16
N TYR A 14 -8.81 -3.34 12.68
CA TYR A 14 -9.75 -3.19 13.77
C TYR A 14 -9.21 -3.80 15.06
N ALA A 15 -9.17 -2.98 16.10
CA ALA A 15 -9.03 -3.43 17.47
C ALA A 15 -10.29 -3.05 18.24
N ALA A 16 -10.83 -3.97 19.06
CA ALA A 16 -11.90 -3.64 19.98
C ALA A 16 -11.45 -2.53 20.91
N GLN A 17 -12.39 -1.65 21.31
CA GLN A 17 -12.09 -0.50 22.15
C GLN A 17 -11.40 -0.96 23.47
N GLY A 18 -10.17 -0.50 23.68
CA GLY A 18 -9.36 -0.89 24.85
C GLY A 18 -8.54 -2.18 24.69
N ALA A 19 -8.59 -2.83 23.52
CA ALA A 19 -7.74 -3.99 23.20
C ALA A 19 -6.50 -3.58 22.41
N GLU A 20 -5.42 -4.31 22.59
CA GLU A 20 -4.23 -4.17 21.76
C GLU A 20 -4.51 -4.64 20.32
N LYS A 21 -3.86 -4.03 19.35
CA LYS A 21 -3.94 -4.48 17.97
C LYS A 21 -3.32 -5.87 17.85
N GLU A 22 -4.07 -6.75 17.23
CA GLU A 22 -3.58 -8.08 16.88
C GLU A 22 -2.83 -8.05 15.56
N THR A 23 -1.77 -8.83 15.48
CA THR A 23 -0.96 -9.01 14.28
C THR A 23 -1.10 -10.44 13.79
N ASP A 24 -1.45 -10.59 12.53
CA ASP A 24 -1.49 -11.89 11.86
C ASP A 24 -0.16 -12.18 11.19
N PHE A 25 0.35 -13.39 11.37
CA PHE A 25 1.58 -13.85 10.74
C PHE A 25 1.24 -14.76 9.57
N VAL A 26 1.59 -14.31 8.37
CA VAL A 26 1.28 -15.00 7.12
C VAL A 26 2.55 -15.54 6.49
N ASP A 27 2.61 -16.82 6.24
CA ASP A 27 3.73 -17.45 5.55
C ASP A 27 3.67 -17.17 4.05
N ILE A 28 4.76 -16.65 3.52
CA ILE A 28 4.91 -16.26 2.13
C ILE A 28 5.98 -17.12 1.48
N VAL A 29 5.69 -17.63 0.30
CA VAL A 29 6.65 -18.38 -0.54
C VAL A 29 6.80 -17.65 -1.87
N ALA A 30 8.00 -17.28 -2.20
CA ALA A 30 8.36 -16.67 -3.48
C ALA A 30 9.22 -17.62 -4.30
N TRP A 31 9.03 -17.59 -5.61
CA TRP A 31 9.72 -18.46 -6.57
C TRP A 31 10.48 -17.65 -7.62
N ARG A 32 11.56 -18.23 -8.13
CA ARG A 32 12.33 -17.71 -9.26
C ARG A 32 12.83 -16.28 -9.03
N SER A 33 12.57 -15.39 -9.96
CA SER A 33 12.98 -13.98 -9.91
C SER A 33 12.42 -13.22 -8.71
N THR A 34 11.19 -13.51 -8.28
CA THR A 34 10.60 -12.92 -7.08
C THR A 34 11.37 -13.33 -5.82
N ALA A 35 11.81 -14.59 -5.74
CA ALA A 35 12.64 -15.07 -4.64
C ALA A 35 14.00 -14.38 -4.59
N GLU A 36 14.64 -14.21 -5.74
CA GLU A 36 15.91 -13.50 -5.85
C GLU A 36 15.80 -12.04 -5.47
N PHE A 37 14.72 -11.40 -5.92
CA PHE A 37 14.43 -10.01 -5.57
C PHE A 37 14.24 -9.82 -4.07
N VAL A 38 13.43 -10.66 -3.43
CA VAL A 38 13.19 -10.62 -1.99
C VAL A 38 14.49 -10.85 -1.22
N SER A 39 15.29 -11.84 -1.61
CA SER A 39 16.55 -12.15 -0.94
C SER A 39 17.58 -11.03 -1.03
N LYS A 40 17.56 -10.27 -2.12
CA LYS A 40 18.48 -9.14 -2.33
C LYS A 40 18.08 -7.88 -1.59
N TYR A 41 16.79 -7.56 -1.59
CA TYR A 41 16.33 -6.22 -1.24
C TYR A 41 15.52 -6.14 0.05
N PHE A 42 15.04 -7.27 0.56
CA PHE A 42 14.26 -7.31 1.79
C PHE A 42 15.06 -7.90 2.94
N THR A 43 15.03 -7.20 4.05
CA THR A 43 15.57 -7.64 5.33
C THR A 43 14.48 -7.65 6.38
N LYS A 44 14.72 -8.33 7.51
CA LYS A 44 13.80 -8.36 8.64
C LYS A 44 13.45 -6.94 9.10
N GLY A 45 12.16 -6.69 9.32
CA GLY A 45 11.63 -5.41 9.78
C GLY A 45 11.28 -4.43 8.66
N ARG A 46 11.49 -4.81 7.41
CA ARG A 46 11.16 -3.96 6.27
C ARG A 46 9.71 -4.12 5.86
N MET A 47 9.06 -3.02 5.50
CA MET A 47 7.69 -3.04 5.03
C MET A 47 7.63 -3.56 3.59
N ALA A 48 6.75 -4.54 3.36
CA ALA A 48 6.55 -5.16 2.06
C ALA A 48 5.07 -5.25 1.72
N VAL A 49 4.77 -5.08 0.44
CA VAL A 49 3.45 -5.37 -0.13
C VAL A 49 3.57 -6.61 -1.00
N VAL A 50 2.82 -7.64 -0.65
CA VAL A 50 2.84 -8.92 -1.35
C VAL A 50 1.53 -9.13 -2.10
N SER A 51 1.63 -9.39 -3.38
CA SER A 51 0.53 -9.83 -4.23
C SER A 51 0.74 -11.28 -4.61
N GLY A 52 -0.26 -12.12 -4.41
CA GLY A 52 -0.12 -13.54 -4.68
C GLY A 52 -1.42 -14.30 -4.42
N ARG A 53 -1.34 -15.61 -4.48
CA ARG A 53 -2.46 -16.53 -4.28
C ARG A 53 -2.30 -17.33 -3.00
N LEU A 54 -3.38 -17.52 -2.30
CA LEU A 54 -3.43 -18.41 -1.13
C LEU A 54 -3.36 -19.87 -1.60
N GLN A 55 -2.44 -20.61 -1.02
CA GLN A 55 -2.32 -22.06 -1.23
C GLN A 55 -2.44 -22.77 0.11
N ILE A 56 -3.27 -23.79 0.15
CA ILE A 56 -3.42 -24.65 1.32
C ILE A 56 -2.77 -25.99 1.02
N ARG A 57 -1.80 -26.37 1.84
CA ARG A 57 -1.10 -27.63 1.73
C ARG A 57 -1.49 -28.54 2.89
N ASN A 58 -1.94 -29.73 2.56
CA ASN A 58 -2.19 -30.79 3.52
C ASN A 58 -0.93 -31.64 3.67
N TRP A 59 -0.51 -31.92 4.88
CA TRP A 59 0.63 -32.76 5.18
C TRP A 59 0.37 -33.62 6.41
N GLN A 60 1.14 -34.66 6.60
CA GLN A 60 1.06 -35.51 7.78
C GLN A 60 2.34 -35.33 8.60
N ASP A 61 2.15 -35.21 9.91
CA ASP A 61 3.30 -35.22 10.82
C ASP A 61 3.83 -36.65 11.07
N LYS A 62 4.89 -36.75 11.84
CA LYS A 62 5.51 -38.03 12.16
C LYS A 62 4.62 -38.97 12.94
N GLU A 63 3.59 -38.47 13.58
CA GLU A 63 2.60 -39.20 14.37
C GLU A 63 1.40 -39.66 13.52
N GLY A 64 1.37 -39.31 12.22
CA GLY A 64 0.30 -39.63 11.30
C GLY A 64 -0.88 -38.69 11.35
N ASN A 65 -0.83 -37.59 12.08
CA ASN A 65 -1.88 -36.60 12.14
C ASN A 65 -1.91 -35.75 10.86
N LYS A 66 -3.08 -35.56 10.32
CA LYS A 66 -3.29 -34.68 9.17
C LYS A 66 -3.22 -33.23 9.62
N ARG A 67 -2.29 -32.48 9.03
CA ARG A 67 -2.11 -31.05 9.29
C ARG A 67 -2.33 -30.25 8.02
N ARG A 68 -2.66 -28.99 8.21
CA ARG A 68 -2.93 -28.05 7.12
C ARG A 68 -2.08 -26.80 7.34
N SER A 69 -1.31 -26.43 6.33
CA SER A 69 -0.57 -25.16 6.25
C SER A 69 -1.20 -24.27 5.21
N ALA A 70 -1.44 -23.02 5.58
CA ALA A 70 -1.85 -21.99 4.65
C ALA A 70 -0.67 -21.10 4.36
N GLU A 71 -0.32 -20.94 3.11
CA GLU A 71 0.79 -20.09 2.66
C GLU A 71 0.37 -19.25 1.47
N VAL A 72 0.94 -18.08 1.30
CA VAL A 72 0.72 -17.23 0.13
C VAL A 72 1.88 -17.39 -0.83
N VAL A 73 1.59 -17.87 -2.03
CA VAL A 73 2.56 -17.91 -3.11
C VAL A 73 2.61 -16.53 -3.76
N ALA A 74 3.71 -15.82 -3.55
CA ALA A 74 3.89 -14.47 -4.05
C ALA A 74 4.12 -14.45 -5.56
N ASP A 75 3.30 -13.71 -6.27
CA ASP A 75 3.51 -13.38 -7.68
C ASP A 75 4.38 -12.13 -7.81
N ASN A 76 4.13 -11.13 -6.97
CA ASN A 76 4.91 -9.90 -6.91
C ASN A 76 5.12 -9.42 -5.46
N VAL A 77 6.26 -8.79 -5.22
CA VAL A 77 6.59 -8.16 -3.94
C VAL A 77 7.07 -6.74 -4.21
N TYR A 78 6.51 -5.78 -3.49
CA TYR A 78 6.82 -4.37 -3.64
C TYR A 78 7.30 -3.78 -2.31
N PHE A 79 8.08 -2.72 -2.37
CA PHE A 79 8.43 -1.94 -1.18
C PHE A 79 7.20 -1.18 -0.68
N GLY A 80 6.88 -1.32 0.61
CA GLY A 80 5.79 -0.61 1.26
C GLY A 80 6.22 0.70 1.94
N ASP A 81 7.52 0.87 2.16
CA ASP A 81 8.11 2.07 2.73
C ASP A 81 8.48 3.08 1.65
N SER A 82 8.13 4.33 1.85
CA SER A 82 8.63 5.39 1.01
C SER A 82 10.12 5.64 1.33
N LYS A 83 10.88 5.91 0.28
CA LYS A 83 12.35 6.09 0.28
C LYS A 83 12.84 7.28 1.13
N ARG A 84 12.24 7.52 2.30
CA ARG A 84 12.55 8.68 3.15
C ARG A 84 13.71 8.49 4.12
N ASP A 85 14.14 7.26 4.37
CA ASP A 85 15.03 6.99 5.50
C ASP A 85 16.49 6.80 5.16
N SER A 86 16.89 7.13 3.93
CA SER A 86 18.31 7.13 3.56
C SER A 86 18.92 8.53 3.57
N ALA A 87 18.21 9.55 4.02
CA ALA A 87 18.68 10.92 4.07
C ALA A 87 18.91 11.42 5.50
N ASP A 88 19.46 10.58 6.37
CA ASP A 88 20.19 11.05 7.55
C ASP A 88 21.67 11.18 7.20
N GLY A 89 21.91 11.98 6.21
CA GLY A 89 23.19 12.37 5.71
C GLY A 89 23.22 13.87 5.53
N SER A 90 23.52 14.60 6.61
CA SER A 90 24.24 15.85 6.56
C SER A 90 23.84 16.79 5.40
N PHE A 91 22.77 17.55 5.59
CA PHE A 91 22.65 18.81 4.89
C PHE A 91 23.68 19.76 5.49
N ASN A 92 24.87 19.70 4.93
CA ASN A 92 25.84 20.74 5.11
C ASN A 92 25.29 22.01 4.45
N GLN A 93 24.95 22.94 5.31
CA GLN A 93 24.56 24.28 5.02
C GLN A 93 25.69 24.99 4.31
N SER A 94 25.68 24.97 2.99
CA SER A 94 26.53 25.89 2.23
C SER A 94 25.73 27.15 1.89
N GLN A 95 26.16 28.18 2.56
CA GLN A 95 25.85 29.57 2.38
C GLN A 95 25.74 30.01 0.93
N GLY A 96 24.77 30.91 0.75
CA GLY A 96 25.04 32.10 -0.03
C GLY A 96 24.71 31.97 -1.50
N TYR A 97 23.59 32.55 -1.84
CA TYR A 97 23.56 33.67 -2.80
C TYR A 97 22.18 34.31 -2.67
N ALA A 98 22.16 35.36 -1.84
CA ALA A 98 21.12 36.36 -1.93
C ALA A 98 21.30 37.08 -3.27
N GLN A 99 20.46 36.83 -4.22
CA GLN A 99 20.21 37.77 -5.29
C GLN A 99 18.79 38.31 -5.14
N SER A 100 18.77 39.52 -4.70
CA SER A 100 17.63 40.41 -4.74
C SER A 100 17.17 40.53 -6.19
N PHE A 101 16.01 40.01 -6.50
CA PHE A 101 15.31 40.43 -7.70
C PHE A 101 14.22 41.43 -7.32
N ASN A 102 14.46 42.59 -7.83
CA ASN A 102 13.67 43.80 -7.86
C ASN A 102 12.20 43.51 -8.20
N GLN A 103 11.35 44.21 -7.49
CA GLN A 103 9.94 44.37 -7.69
C GLN A 103 9.58 44.66 -9.15
N VAL A 104 8.73 43.82 -9.71
CA VAL A 104 7.94 44.15 -10.89
C VAL A 104 6.53 44.35 -10.41
N PRO A 105 5.88 45.51 -10.67
CA PRO A 105 4.51 45.72 -10.26
C PRO A 105 3.59 44.83 -11.10
N GLN A 106 2.87 43.95 -10.43
CA GLN A 106 1.80 43.16 -11.03
C GLN A 106 0.62 44.07 -11.36
N GLN A 107 0.41 44.31 -12.62
CA GLN A 107 -0.93 44.65 -13.10
C GLN A 107 -1.76 43.37 -13.12
N GLN A 108 -2.73 43.30 -12.26
CA GLN A 108 -3.79 42.30 -12.31
C GLN A 108 -4.71 42.60 -13.49
N PRO A 109 -4.89 41.67 -14.43
CA PRO A 109 -6.08 41.73 -15.27
C PRO A 109 -7.25 41.20 -14.44
N ALA A 110 -8.20 42.07 -14.19
CA ALA A 110 -9.47 41.67 -13.62
C ALA A 110 -10.19 40.74 -14.58
N TYR A 111 -10.22 39.48 -14.24
CA TYR A 111 -11.13 38.54 -14.86
C TYR A 111 -12.50 38.77 -14.25
N GLN A 112 -13.36 39.43 -15.01
CA GLN A 112 -14.79 39.43 -14.73
C GLN A 112 -15.30 38.00 -14.95
N ALA A 113 -15.73 37.38 -13.89
CA ALA A 113 -16.45 36.12 -13.97
C ALA A 113 -17.76 36.36 -14.74
N PRO A 114 -18.08 35.58 -15.75
CA PRO A 114 -19.41 35.61 -16.34
C PRO A 114 -20.39 35.01 -15.33
N GLN A 115 -21.23 35.88 -14.80
CA GLN A 115 -22.46 35.46 -14.15
C GLN A 115 -23.39 35.00 -15.26
N ASN A 116 -23.49 33.73 -15.44
CA ASN A 116 -24.67 32.99 -15.85
C ASN A 116 -24.27 31.55 -16.14
N VAL A 117 -24.15 30.74 -15.13
CA VAL A 117 -24.27 29.32 -15.30
C VAL A 117 -25.65 28.96 -14.78
N SER A 118 -26.59 28.91 -15.68
CA SER A 118 -27.83 28.18 -15.51
C SER A 118 -27.52 26.84 -14.91
N ALA A 119 -28.22 26.55 -13.84
CA ALA A 119 -28.17 25.28 -13.16
C ALA A 119 -28.17 24.12 -14.19
N ALA A 120 -27.11 23.36 -14.20
CA ALA A 120 -27.15 22.05 -14.82
C ALA A 120 -28.23 21.24 -14.10
N PRO A 121 -29.13 20.59 -14.83
CA PRO A 121 -30.05 19.68 -14.18
C PRO A 121 -29.24 18.60 -13.50
N SER A 122 -29.41 18.50 -12.23
CA SER A 122 -28.93 17.38 -11.44
C SER A 122 -29.73 16.15 -11.86
N ASP A 123 -29.29 15.54 -12.94
CA ASP A 123 -29.79 14.24 -13.37
C ASP A 123 -29.09 13.12 -12.61
N PHE A 124 -28.85 13.40 -11.35
CA PHE A 124 -28.58 12.34 -10.39
C PHE A 124 -29.94 11.97 -9.77
N SER A 125 -30.76 11.32 -10.59
CA SER A 125 -31.93 10.62 -10.10
C SER A 125 -31.43 9.63 -9.07
N MET A 126 -31.85 9.83 -7.84
CA MET A 126 -31.76 8.83 -6.81
C MET A 126 -32.20 7.50 -7.43
N LEU A 127 -31.27 6.55 -7.49
CA LEU A 127 -31.64 5.16 -7.59
C LEU A 127 -32.47 4.91 -6.32
N SER A 128 -33.77 4.89 -6.50
CA SER A 128 -34.68 4.46 -5.47
C SER A 128 -34.28 3.04 -5.08
N ASP A 129 -34.13 2.87 -3.78
CA ASP A 129 -33.80 1.60 -3.10
C ASP A 129 -34.88 0.52 -3.26
N ASP A 130 -35.50 0.44 -4.42
CA ASP A 130 -36.57 -0.51 -4.69
C ASP A 130 -36.30 -1.24 -6.00
N ASP A 131 -35.14 -1.89 -6.07
CA ASP A 131 -34.89 -2.89 -7.09
C ASP A 131 -34.88 -4.26 -6.40
N PRO A 132 -35.99 -5.00 -6.44
CA PRO A 132 -36.10 -6.31 -5.79
C PRO A 132 -35.34 -7.43 -6.50
N ASP A 133 -34.59 -7.11 -7.53
CA ASP A 133 -33.89 -8.09 -8.37
C ASP A 133 -32.34 -8.06 -8.24
N LEU A 134 -31.83 -7.56 -7.13
CA LEU A 134 -30.42 -7.75 -6.84
C LEU A 134 -30.19 -9.11 -6.19
N PRO A 135 -29.42 -10.00 -6.79
CA PRO A 135 -29.13 -11.31 -6.22
C PRO A 135 -28.03 -11.18 -5.15
N PHE A 136 -28.43 -10.79 -3.98
CA PHE A 136 -27.61 -10.90 -2.76
C PHE A 136 -28.30 -11.78 -1.73
#